data_833d2eecc4e8c49647a39b34da4113f4
#
_entry.id   833d2eecc4e8c49647a39b34da4113f4
#
_cell.length_a   1.000
_cell.length_b   1.000
_cell.length_c   1.000
_cell.angle_alpha   90.00
_cell.angle_beta   90.00
_cell.angle_gamma   90.00
#
_symmetry.space_group_name_H-M   'P 1'
#
loop_
_entity.id
_entity.type
_entity.pdbx_description
1 polymer ?
#
loop_
_entity_poly.entity_id
_entity_poly.type
_entity_poly.pdbx_seq_one_letter_code
_entity_poly.pdbx_strand_id
1 'polypeptide(L)'
;MGILAKFRQLHGKTLSDWLVSIWTRPIKYEDFPKIHASQLQASRGSVTFAKENSGNPFLKWEHYFEIYDALFSNFLSLLDPKASNKVKFLEIGVDRGGSLGFWEKILVGRADIYGIDINPKCAEIKNMNATIRIGSQDDPVFLKDVIAEMGSLDIVVDDGSHASRHIIKSFQTLFPLMETGGMYIIEDVHASYWNYWGLGGGLRRKKSAVEYFKIKIDELHQPYFRAKAGVRHFREAPIEGIKSIEFFDSIIVIRKGFAQNPPTLVESSAS
;
A
#
# COMPACT_ATOMS: atom_id res chain seq x y z
N MET A 1 14.46 6.00 41.57
CA MET A 1 14.32 5.86 40.10
C MET A 1 14.95 4.53 39.71
N GLY A 2 14.15 3.54 39.27
CA GLY A 2 14.64 2.18 39.08
C GLY A 2 15.56 2.03 37.88
N ILE A 3 16.40 1.00 37.88
CA ILE A 3 17.36 0.66 36.81
C ILE A 3 16.70 0.68 35.41
N LEU A 4 15.47 0.19 35.29
CA LEU A 4 14.67 0.16 34.07
C LEU A 4 14.30 1.55 33.54
N ALA A 5 14.04 2.53 34.44
CA ALA A 5 13.73 3.90 34.03
C ALA A 5 14.99 4.62 33.50
N LYS A 6 16.13 4.39 34.16
CA LYS A 6 17.43 4.91 33.70
C LYS A 6 17.87 4.32 32.36
N PHE A 7 17.61 3.03 32.14
CA PHE A 7 17.92 2.35 30.87
C PHE A 7 17.10 2.93 29.70
N ARG A 8 15.81 3.17 29.92
CA ARG A 8 14.90 3.78 28.93
C ARG A 8 15.31 5.22 28.57
N GLN A 9 15.83 5.97 29.55
CA GLN A 9 16.30 7.34 29.35
C GLN A 9 17.58 7.40 28.53
N LEU A 10 18.48 6.40 28.68
CA LEU A 10 19.76 6.33 27.96
C LEU A 10 19.66 5.78 26.55
N HIS A 11 18.72 4.86 26.28
CA HIS A 11 18.67 4.10 25.03
C HIS A 11 17.36 4.28 24.25
N GLY A 12 16.34 4.96 24.81
CA GLY A 12 15.03 5.16 24.16
C GLY A 12 14.25 3.87 23.88
N LYS A 13 14.74 2.71 24.35
CA LYS A 13 14.19 1.37 24.13
C LYS A 13 13.84 0.68 25.44
N THR A 14 12.90 -0.28 25.41
CA THR A 14 12.69 -1.16 26.56
C THR A 14 13.86 -2.15 26.68
N LEU A 15 14.07 -2.73 27.86
CA LEU A 15 15.12 -3.75 28.06
C LEU A 15 14.90 -4.96 27.12
N SER A 16 13.65 -5.35 26.88
CA SER A 16 13.30 -6.41 25.93
C SER A 16 13.66 -6.04 24.49
N ASP A 17 13.38 -4.80 24.06
CA ASP A 17 13.73 -4.35 22.71
C ASP A 17 15.25 -4.29 22.51
N TRP A 18 15.97 -3.92 23.58
CA TRP A 18 17.42 -3.87 23.58
C TRP A 18 18.03 -5.29 23.52
N LEU A 19 17.53 -6.22 24.33
CA LEU A 19 17.95 -7.62 24.31
C LEU A 19 17.69 -8.25 22.93
N VAL A 20 16.50 -8.06 22.35
CA VAL A 20 16.20 -8.52 21.00
C VAL A 20 17.16 -7.91 19.99
N SER A 21 17.49 -6.61 20.11
CA SER A 21 18.42 -5.95 19.18
C SER A 21 19.88 -6.42 19.29
N ILE A 22 20.28 -6.97 20.43
CA ILE A 22 21.61 -7.57 20.61
C ILE A 22 21.68 -8.97 20.01
N TRP A 23 20.57 -9.74 20.09
CA TRP A 23 20.54 -11.13 19.67
C TRP A 23 20.09 -11.33 18.22
N THR A 24 19.43 -10.31 17.62
CA THR A 24 18.98 -10.38 16.22
C THR A 24 19.61 -9.25 15.42
N ARG A 25 20.48 -9.59 14.48
CA ARG A 25 20.91 -8.66 13.45
C ARG A 25 19.66 -8.13 12.73
N PRO A 26 19.52 -6.80 12.54
CA PRO A 26 18.43 -6.29 11.71
C PRO A 26 18.44 -6.94 10.33
N ILE A 27 17.33 -7.51 9.91
CA ILE A 27 17.16 -8.05 8.56
C ILE A 27 17.21 -6.87 7.58
N LYS A 28 17.96 -7.00 6.49
CA LYS A 28 18.08 -6.01 5.44
C LYS A 28 17.74 -6.63 4.09
N TYR A 29 17.42 -5.81 3.11
CA TYR A 29 17.16 -6.28 1.75
C TYR A 29 18.33 -7.06 1.14
N GLU A 30 19.56 -6.73 1.52
CA GLU A 30 20.77 -7.46 1.09
C GLU A 30 20.88 -8.87 1.66
N ASP A 31 20.12 -9.19 2.70
CA ASP A 31 20.11 -10.52 3.30
C ASP A 31 19.27 -11.53 2.48
N PHE A 32 18.48 -11.06 1.51
CA PHE A 32 17.67 -11.90 0.65
C PHE A 32 18.36 -12.19 -0.69
N PRO A 33 18.18 -13.39 -1.25
CA PRO A 33 18.70 -13.72 -2.57
C PRO A 33 18.06 -12.83 -3.63
N LYS A 34 18.85 -12.40 -4.61
CA LYS A 34 18.37 -11.64 -5.76
C LYS A 34 18.58 -12.47 -7.01
N ILE A 35 17.55 -12.56 -7.83
CA ILE A 35 17.63 -13.18 -9.15
C ILE A 35 17.31 -12.13 -10.23
N HIS A 36 17.84 -12.32 -11.42
CA HIS A 36 17.45 -11.51 -12.56
C HIS A 36 16.10 -11.99 -13.09
N ALA A 37 15.26 -11.07 -13.59
CA ALA A 37 13.91 -11.40 -14.06
C ALA A 37 13.88 -12.53 -15.11
N SER A 38 14.94 -12.65 -15.94
CA SER A 38 15.09 -13.75 -16.91
C SER A 38 15.16 -15.14 -16.28
N GLN A 39 15.50 -15.24 -14.99
CA GLN A 39 15.62 -16.51 -14.26
C GLN A 39 14.27 -16.97 -13.64
N LEU A 40 13.24 -16.11 -13.64
CA LEU A 40 11.90 -16.48 -13.19
C LEU A 40 11.36 -17.64 -14.04
N GLN A 41 10.80 -18.67 -13.41
CA GLN A 41 10.32 -19.85 -14.13
C GLN A 41 8.99 -19.59 -14.87
N ALA A 42 8.10 -18.77 -14.29
CA ALA A 42 6.83 -18.43 -14.91
C ALA A 42 7.05 -17.66 -16.23
N SER A 43 6.11 -17.84 -17.17
CA SER A 43 6.14 -17.18 -18.51
C SER A 43 4.80 -16.56 -18.86
N ARG A 44 3.98 -16.20 -17.87
CA ARG A 44 2.64 -15.66 -18.05
C ARG A 44 2.46 -14.39 -17.21
N GLY A 45 1.51 -13.57 -17.60
CA GLY A 45 1.07 -12.41 -16.84
C GLY A 45 2.19 -11.38 -16.63
N SER A 46 2.20 -10.81 -15.45
CA SER A 46 3.11 -9.74 -15.05
C SER A 46 4.59 -10.15 -15.05
N VAL A 47 4.89 -11.43 -14.85
CA VAL A 47 6.26 -11.97 -14.97
C VAL A 47 6.81 -11.80 -16.38
N THR A 48 5.98 -11.95 -17.42
CA THR A 48 6.40 -11.72 -18.81
C THR A 48 6.84 -10.26 -18.99
N PHE A 49 6.08 -9.32 -18.44
CA PHE A 49 6.45 -7.90 -18.52
C PHE A 49 7.76 -7.59 -17.79
N ALA A 50 8.00 -8.26 -16.66
CA ALA A 50 9.27 -8.11 -15.96
C ALA A 50 10.46 -8.65 -16.74
N LYS A 51 10.30 -9.81 -17.42
CA LYS A 51 11.34 -10.41 -18.26
C LYS A 51 11.67 -9.57 -19.49
N GLU A 52 10.65 -9.01 -20.11
CA GLU A 52 10.75 -8.21 -21.34
C GLU A 52 11.06 -6.73 -21.06
N ASN A 53 11.32 -6.37 -19.79
CA ASN A 53 11.60 -4.99 -19.45
C ASN A 53 12.94 -4.54 -20.02
N SER A 54 12.87 -3.71 -21.05
CA SER A 54 14.02 -3.03 -21.66
C SER A 54 14.15 -1.55 -21.24
N GLY A 55 13.25 -1.11 -20.35
CA GLY A 55 13.21 0.26 -19.83
C GLY A 55 14.05 0.45 -18.57
N ASN A 56 13.61 1.36 -17.73
CA ASN A 56 14.25 1.63 -16.45
C ASN A 56 14.16 0.41 -15.52
N PRO A 57 15.19 0.13 -14.70
CA PRO A 57 15.18 -1.01 -13.80
C PRO A 57 14.21 -0.81 -12.64
N PHE A 58 13.60 -1.90 -12.16
CA PHE A 58 12.84 -1.95 -10.94
C PHE A 58 13.25 -3.16 -10.09
N LEU A 59 12.86 -3.15 -8.83
CA LEU A 59 13.06 -4.25 -7.89
C LEU A 59 11.70 -4.62 -7.28
N LYS A 60 11.27 -5.87 -7.43
CA LYS A 60 10.04 -6.40 -6.84
C LYS A 60 10.30 -7.81 -6.32
N TRP A 61 9.58 -8.20 -5.29
CA TRP A 61 9.61 -9.56 -4.79
C TRP A 61 8.95 -10.51 -5.80
N GLU A 62 9.49 -11.73 -5.96
CA GLU A 62 8.98 -12.69 -6.94
C GLU A 62 7.49 -13.01 -6.73
N HIS A 63 7.08 -13.23 -5.48
CA HIS A 63 5.69 -13.56 -5.15
C HIS A 63 4.69 -12.41 -5.38
N TYR A 64 5.14 -11.18 -5.55
CA TYR A 64 4.26 -10.05 -5.88
C TYR A 64 3.62 -10.18 -7.26
N PHE A 65 4.30 -10.80 -8.21
CA PHE A 65 3.78 -10.95 -9.57
C PHE A 65 2.48 -11.76 -9.61
N GLU A 66 2.37 -12.84 -8.84
CA GLU A 66 1.14 -13.62 -8.74
C GLU A 66 0.00 -12.80 -8.11
N ILE A 67 0.31 -12.01 -7.09
CA ILE A 67 -0.66 -11.13 -6.44
C ILE A 67 -1.16 -10.07 -7.43
N TYR A 68 -0.25 -9.42 -8.18
CA TYR A 68 -0.64 -8.44 -9.20
C TYR A 68 -1.52 -9.05 -10.29
N ASP A 69 -1.17 -10.23 -10.78
CA ASP A 69 -1.96 -10.91 -11.80
C ASP A 69 -3.39 -11.15 -11.34
N ALA A 70 -3.57 -11.60 -10.10
CA ALA A 70 -4.90 -11.82 -9.53
C ALA A 70 -5.68 -10.49 -9.36
N LEU A 71 -5.03 -9.46 -8.81
CA LEU A 71 -5.67 -8.17 -8.55
C LEU A 71 -6.07 -7.45 -9.83
N PHE A 72 -5.13 -7.32 -10.78
CA PHE A 72 -5.33 -6.52 -11.99
C PHE A 72 -6.16 -7.24 -13.04
N SER A 73 -6.06 -8.58 -13.17
CA SER A 73 -6.95 -9.33 -14.06
C SER A 73 -8.40 -9.17 -13.66
N ASN A 74 -8.71 -9.27 -12.36
CA ASN A 74 -10.05 -9.04 -11.86
C ASN A 74 -10.50 -7.59 -12.09
N PHE A 75 -9.67 -6.61 -11.74
CA PHE A 75 -9.98 -5.20 -11.92
C PHE A 75 -10.27 -4.87 -13.39
N LEU A 76 -9.38 -5.28 -14.31
CA LEU A 76 -9.53 -5.02 -15.74
C LEU A 76 -10.77 -5.68 -16.34
N SER A 77 -11.18 -6.85 -15.83
CA SER A 77 -12.40 -7.54 -16.28
C SER A 77 -13.69 -6.79 -15.96
N LEU A 78 -13.65 -5.93 -14.94
CA LEU A 78 -14.78 -5.10 -14.50
C LEU A 78 -14.89 -3.77 -15.28
N LEU A 79 -13.84 -3.38 -16.00
CA LEU A 79 -13.85 -2.16 -16.79
C LEU A 79 -14.63 -2.35 -18.07
N ASP A 80 -15.51 -1.40 -18.42
CA ASP A 80 -16.16 -1.40 -19.72
C ASP A 80 -15.08 -1.30 -20.85
N PRO A 81 -15.02 -2.29 -21.75
CA PRO A 81 -14.06 -2.27 -22.85
C PRO A 81 -14.25 -1.08 -23.80
N LYS A 82 -15.44 -0.47 -23.81
CA LYS A 82 -15.79 0.67 -24.67
C LYS A 82 -15.62 2.02 -23.97
N ALA A 83 -15.34 2.03 -22.66
CA ALA A 83 -15.15 3.26 -21.95
C ALA A 83 -13.89 3.99 -22.47
N SER A 84 -14.05 5.26 -22.77
CA SER A 84 -12.93 6.14 -23.17
C SER A 84 -12.12 6.63 -21.98
N ASN A 85 -12.67 6.52 -20.78
CA ASN A 85 -12.02 7.00 -19.57
C ASN A 85 -10.90 6.06 -19.16
N LYS A 86 -9.74 6.64 -18.94
CA LYS A 86 -8.58 5.91 -18.44
C LYS A 86 -8.63 5.79 -16.92
N VAL A 87 -8.12 4.66 -16.42
CA VAL A 87 -7.89 4.42 -14.99
C VAL A 87 -6.89 5.44 -14.46
N LYS A 88 -7.20 6.10 -13.37
CA LYS A 88 -6.30 7.04 -12.68
C LYS A 88 -5.47 6.29 -11.65
N PHE A 89 -4.21 6.12 -11.96
CA PHE A 89 -3.27 5.31 -11.21
C PHE A 89 -2.19 6.18 -10.59
N LEU A 90 -1.96 6.03 -9.30
CA LEU A 90 -0.90 6.71 -8.56
C LEU A 90 0.05 5.70 -7.93
N GLU A 91 1.35 5.80 -8.22
CA GLU A 91 2.42 5.13 -7.48
C GLU A 91 3.10 6.12 -6.54
N ILE A 92 3.26 5.71 -5.29
CA ILE A 92 4.09 6.38 -4.30
C ILE A 92 5.43 5.65 -4.23
N GLY A 93 6.53 6.35 -4.53
CA GLY A 93 7.85 5.75 -4.65
C GLY A 93 8.21 5.44 -6.11
N VAL A 94 8.86 6.38 -6.78
CA VAL A 94 9.25 6.24 -8.21
C VAL A 94 10.61 5.60 -8.36
N ASP A 95 11.55 5.85 -7.43
CA ASP A 95 12.95 5.42 -7.49
C ASP A 95 13.58 5.71 -8.89
N ARG A 96 13.85 4.66 -9.66
CA ARG A 96 14.41 4.76 -11.02
C ARG A 96 13.35 4.74 -12.12
N GLY A 97 12.07 4.67 -11.77
CA GLY A 97 10.94 4.74 -12.70
C GLY A 97 10.60 3.45 -13.43
N GLY A 98 11.26 2.34 -13.10
CA GLY A 98 11.02 1.07 -13.80
C GLY A 98 9.64 0.49 -13.54
N SER A 99 9.11 0.67 -12.33
CA SER A 99 7.77 0.23 -11.95
C SER A 99 6.67 0.96 -12.71
N LEU A 100 6.82 2.25 -12.99
CA LEU A 100 5.82 3.02 -13.77
C LEU A 100 5.61 2.40 -15.16
N GLY A 101 6.70 2.01 -15.83
CA GLY A 101 6.63 1.32 -17.13
C GLY A 101 6.03 -0.11 -17.02
N PHE A 102 6.25 -0.77 -15.92
CA PHE A 102 5.65 -2.07 -15.61
C PHE A 102 4.13 -1.95 -15.43
N TRP A 103 3.64 -0.93 -14.69
CA TRP A 103 2.22 -0.67 -14.52
C TRP A 103 1.52 -0.32 -15.83
N GLU A 104 2.17 0.45 -16.71
CA GLU A 104 1.63 0.74 -18.04
C GLU A 104 1.34 -0.54 -18.83
N LYS A 105 2.23 -1.53 -18.77
CA LYS A 105 2.03 -2.84 -19.42
C LYS A 105 0.92 -3.66 -18.76
N ILE A 106 0.88 -3.73 -17.44
CA ILE A 106 -0.18 -4.45 -16.71
C ILE A 106 -1.56 -3.85 -17.02
N LEU A 107 -1.67 -2.53 -17.06
CA LEU A 107 -2.92 -1.82 -17.34
C LEU A 107 -3.22 -1.70 -18.84
N VAL A 108 -2.39 -2.33 -19.68
CA VAL A 108 -2.60 -2.43 -21.14
C VAL A 108 -2.79 -1.05 -21.78
N GLY A 109 -2.06 -0.04 -21.31
CA GLY A 109 -2.16 1.35 -21.79
C GLY A 109 -3.49 2.05 -21.46
N ARG A 110 -4.33 1.46 -20.62
CA ARG A 110 -5.66 1.98 -20.21
C ARG A 110 -5.61 2.88 -18.99
N ALA A 111 -4.42 3.30 -18.56
CA ALA A 111 -4.26 4.15 -17.38
C ALA A 111 -3.58 5.48 -17.73
N ASP A 112 -3.93 6.51 -16.99
CA ASP A 112 -3.11 7.71 -16.80
C ASP A 112 -2.33 7.51 -15.52
N ILE A 113 -1.01 7.35 -15.66
CA ILE A 113 -0.14 6.97 -14.56
C ILE A 113 0.55 8.20 -14.00
N TYR A 114 0.43 8.36 -12.70
CA TYR A 114 1.15 9.33 -11.90
C TYR A 114 2.11 8.63 -10.94
N GLY A 115 3.27 9.23 -10.72
CA GLY A 115 4.23 8.80 -9.72
C GLY A 115 4.61 9.95 -8.82
N ILE A 116 4.75 9.72 -7.51
CA ILE A 116 5.31 10.70 -6.59
C ILE A 116 6.57 10.17 -5.92
N ASP A 117 7.54 11.05 -5.71
CA ASP A 117 8.75 10.74 -4.98
C ASP A 117 9.28 11.97 -4.25
N ILE A 118 9.95 11.77 -3.12
CA ILE A 118 10.60 12.86 -2.37
C ILE A 118 11.94 13.27 -3.01
N ASN A 119 12.54 12.37 -3.81
CA ASN A 119 13.83 12.59 -4.45
C ASN A 119 13.65 13.45 -5.71
N PRO A 120 14.20 14.68 -5.76
CA PRO A 120 14.04 15.57 -6.91
C PRO A 120 14.63 15.00 -8.21
N LYS A 121 15.56 14.06 -8.15
CA LYS A 121 16.13 13.40 -9.33
C LYS A 121 15.10 12.59 -10.11
N CYS A 122 14.02 12.15 -9.47
CA CYS A 122 12.95 11.43 -10.16
C CYS A 122 12.25 12.29 -11.23
N ALA A 123 12.29 13.63 -11.11
CA ALA A 123 11.76 14.55 -12.12
C ALA A 123 12.55 14.51 -13.46
N GLU A 124 13.78 13.99 -13.44
CA GLU A 124 14.65 13.90 -14.61
C GLU A 124 14.43 12.61 -15.41
N ILE A 125 13.64 11.67 -14.89
CA ILE A 125 13.37 10.39 -15.54
C ILE A 125 12.59 10.64 -16.82
N LYS A 126 13.08 10.09 -17.93
CA LYS A 126 12.53 10.26 -19.28
C LYS A 126 12.07 8.91 -19.85
N ASN A 127 11.45 8.96 -21.02
CA ASN A 127 11.04 7.79 -21.81
C ASN A 127 9.97 6.92 -21.12
N MET A 128 9.02 7.58 -20.42
CA MET A 128 7.86 6.90 -19.84
C MET A 128 6.60 7.74 -20.07
N ASN A 129 5.48 7.05 -20.20
CA ASN A 129 4.16 7.66 -20.34
C ASN A 129 3.51 7.83 -18.95
N ALA A 130 4.22 8.54 -18.07
CA ALA A 130 3.77 8.81 -16.71
C ALA A 130 4.10 10.25 -16.30
N THR A 131 3.28 10.82 -15.44
CA THR A 131 3.49 12.14 -14.86
C THR A 131 4.14 12.00 -13.50
N ILE A 132 5.32 12.59 -13.28
CA ILE A 132 6.02 12.54 -12.01
C ILE A 132 5.87 13.86 -11.27
N ARG A 133 5.56 13.78 -9.97
CA ARG A 133 5.51 14.93 -9.05
C ARG A 133 6.44 14.71 -7.87
N ILE A 134 7.18 15.75 -7.50
CA ILE A 134 8.16 15.69 -6.40
C ILE A 134 7.54 16.25 -5.13
N GLY A 135 7.47 15.42 -4.10
CA GLY A 135 6.94 15.79 -2.79
C GLY A 135 6.86 14.59 -1.85
N SER A 136 6.48 14.86 -0.61
CA SER A 136 6.44 13.84 0.44
C SER A 136 5.10 13.13 0.50
N GLN A 137 5.12 11.78 0.64
CA GLN A 137 3.91 10.98 0.84
C GLN A 137 3.20 11.25 2.18
N ASP A 138 3.85 11.90 3.14
CA ASP A 138 3.24 12.28 4.41
C ASP A 138 2.78 13.74 4.47
N ASP A 139 2.81 14.44 3.33
CA ASP A 139 2.24 15.78 3.18
C ASP A 139 0.82 15.73 2.56
N PRO A 140 -0.25 15.92 3.36
CA PRO A 140 -1.62 15.85 2.87
C PRO A 140 -1.99 16.96 1.87
N VAL A 141 -1.32 18.11 1.91
CA VAL A 141 -1.60 19.21 0.98
C VAL A 141 -1.07 18.82 -0.39
N PHE A 142 0.20 18.42 -0.46
CA PHE A 142 0.82 17.92 -1.69
C PHE A 142 0.03 16.76 -2.32
N LEU A 143 -0.36 15.76 -1.51
CA LEU A 143 -1.13 14.62 -2.02
C LEU A 143 -2.48 15.05 -2.61
N LYS A 144 -3.19 15.96 -1.97
CA LYS A 144 -4.47 16.48 -2.49
C LYS A 144 -4.30 17.29 -3.77
N ASP A 145 -3.22 18.06 -3.88
CA ASP A 145 -2.92 18.83 -5.09
C ASP A 145 -2.64 17.89 -6.28
N VAL A 146 -1.92 16.80 -6.04
CA VAL A 146 -1.71 15.75 -7.05
C VAL A 146 -3.02 15.13 -7.51
N ILE A 147 -3.93 14.78 -6.57
CA ILE A 147 -5.23 14.21 -6.95
C ILE A 147 -6.11 15.24 -7.67
N ALA A 148 -6.07 16.50 -7.28
CA ALA A 148 -6.78 17.56 -7.99
C ALA A 148 -6.31 17.72 -9.45
N GLU A 149 -5.01 17.56 -9.69
CA GLU A 149 -4.44 17.52 -11.05
C GLU A 149 -4.88 16.26 -11.82
N MET A 150 -4.90 15.10 -11.18
CA MET A 150 -5.35 13.84 -11.78
C MET A 150 -6.84 13.85 -12.15
N GLY A 151 -7.66 14.60 -11.41
CA GLY A 151 -9.12 14.71 -11.57
C GLY A 151 -9.91 13.62 -10.84
N SER A 152 -9.38 12.41 -10.70
CA SER A 152 -9.94 11.30 -9.92
C SER A 152 -8.83 10.35 -9.48
N LEU A 153 -9.15 9.30 -8.69
CA LEU A 153 -8.18 8.34 -8.19
C LEU A 153 -8.82 6.95 -8.09
N ASP A 154 -8.37 6.01 -8.93
CA ASP A 154 -8.89 4.64 -8.94
C ASP A 154 -7.95 3.68 -8.22
N ILE A 155 -6.65 3.77 -8.46
CA ILE A 155 -5.66 2.83 -7.90
C ILE A 155 -4.51 3.61 -7.28
N VAL A 156 -4.11 3.18 -6.08
CA VAL A 156 -2.86 3.61 -5.43
C VAL A 156 -1.99 2.39 -5.19
N VAL A 157 -0.71 2.49 -5.52
CA VAL A 157 0.34 1.60 -5.06
C VAL A 157 1.29 2.40 -4.17
N ASP A 158 1.31 2.09 -2.87
CA ASP A 158 2.22 2.69 -1.88
C ASP A 158 3.45 1.81 -1.72
N ASP A 159 4.48 2.10 -2.49
CA ASP A 159 5.82 1.49 -2.50
C ASP A 159 6.88 2.54 -2.12
N GLY A 160 6.53 3.43 -1.21
CA GLY A 160 7.34 4.61 -0.89
C GLY A 160 8.39 4.36 0.20
N SER A 161 8.26 5.06 1.32
CA SER A 161 9.25 5.02 2.39
C SER A 161 9.18 3.79 3.29
N HIS A 162 8.13 3.01 3.22
CA HIS A 162 7.76 1.88 4.09
C HIS A 162 7.68 2.23 5.59
N ALA A 163 7.84 3.50 5.94
CA ALA A 163 7.68 3.95 7.32
C ALA A 163 6.20 3.94 7.70
N SER A 164 5.85 3.19 8.75
CA SER A 164 4.47 2.98 9.19
C SER A 164 3.67 4.27 9.31
N ARG A 165 4.28 5.35 9.83
CA ARG A 165 3.61 6.66 9.96
C ARG A 165 3.28 7.29 8.59
N HIS A 166 4.13 7.11 7.59
CA HIS A 166 3.93 7.64 6.24
C HIS A 166 2.84 6.86 5.52
N ILE A 167 2.91 5.50 5.56
CA ILE A 167 1.86 4.62 5.02
C ILE A 167 0.49 4.96 5.59
N ILE A 168 0.39 5.12 6.92
CA ILE A 168 -0.87 5.47 7.57
C ILE A 168 -1.34 6.86 7.11
N LYS A 169 -0.42 7.82 6.98
CA LYS A 169 -0.76 9.19 6.61
C LYS A 169 -1.20 9.30 5.15
N SER A 170 -0.48 8.65 4.23
CA SER A 170 -0.87 8.60 2.82
C SER A 170 -2.22 7.90 2.64
N PHE A 171 -2.45 6.77 3.31
CA PHE A 171 -3.74 6.09 3.29
C PHE A 171 -4.89 6.96 3.81
N GLN A 172 -4.72 7.59 4.98
CA GLN A 172 -5.74 8.48 5.56
C GLN A 172 -6.08 9.67 4.66
N THR A 173 -5.11 10.13 3.86
CA THR A 173 -5.29 11.26 2.96
C THR A 173 -5.92 10.86 1.65
N LEU A 174 -5.44 9.77 1.03
CA LEU A 174 -5.81 9.38 -0.34
C LEU A 174 -7.04 8.50 -0.40
N PHE A 175 -7.21 7.54 0.54
CA PHE A 175 -8.30 6.58 0.47
C PHE A 175 -9.69 7.22 0.47
N PRO A 176 -9.98 8.29 1.24
CA PRO A 176 -11.25 9.00 1.15
C PRO A 176 -11.53 9.61 -0.23
N LEU A 177 -10.48 9.96 -0.98
CA LEU A 177 -10.56 10.60 -2.29
C LEU A 177 -10.67 9.61 -3.45
N MET A 178 -10.56 8.31 -3.17
CA MET A 178 -10.63 7.27 -4.20
C MET A 178 -12.06 7.05 -4.70
N GLU A 179 -12.17 6.68 -5.96
CA GLU A 179 -13.41 6.27 -6.58
C GLU A 179 -13.88 4.91 -6.05
N THR A 180 -15.20 4.72 -6.04
CA THR A 180 -15.80 3.42 -5.69
C THR A 180 -15.37 2.34 -6.68
N GLY A 181 -14.95 1.19 -6.16
CA GLY A 181 -14.36 0.11 -6.96
C GLY A 181 -12.84 0.15 -7.04
N GLY A 182 -12.23 1.24 -6.59
CA GLY A 182 -10.79 1.41 -6.55
C GLY A 182 -10.05 0.51 -5.55
N MET A 183 -8.72 0.48 -5.67
CA MET A 183 -7.83 -0.33 -4.84
C MET A 183 -6.67 0.50 -4.29
N TYR A 184 -6.42 0.41 -2.98
CA TYR A 184 -5.21 0.90 -2.34
C TYR A 184 -4.31 -0.29 -1.98
N ILE A 185 -3.17 -0.39 -2.64
CA ILE A 185 -2.20 -1.48 -2.50
C ILE A 185 -1.00 -0.93 -1.73
N ILE A 186 -0.58 -1.62 -0.68
CA ILE A 186 0.59 -1.25 0.12
C ILE A 186 1.60 -2.35 0.00
N GLU A 187 2.77 -2.02 -0.53
CA GLU A 187 3.90 -2.94 -0.67
C GLU A 187 4.82 -2.90 0.56
N ASP A 188 5.67 -3.89 0.66
CA ASP A 188 6.73 -4.01 1.66
C ASP A 188 6.27 -3.85 3.11
N VAL A 189 5.03 -4.33 3.41
CA VAL A 189 4.46 -4.25 4.77
C VAL A 189 5.25 -5.04 5.80
N HIS A 190 6.17 -5.93 5.37
CA HIS A 190 7.12 -6.59 6.25
C HIS A 190 8.02 -5.59 7.00
N ALA A 191 8.27 -4.40 6.46
CA ALA A 191 8.96 -3.29 7.14
C ALA A 191 8.25 -2.88 8.45
N SER A 192 6.94 -3.16 8.58
CA SER A 192 6.18 -2.97 9.81
C SER A 192 6.67 -3.85 10.98
N TYR A 193 7.46 -4.88 10.72
CA TYR A 193 8.08 -5.72 11.75
C TYR A 193 9.51 -5.30 12.07
N TRP A 194 10.07 -4.37 11.31
CA TRP A 194 11.45 -3.91 11.47
C TRP A 194 11.54 -2.70 12.39
N ASN A 195 12.40 -2.80 13.40
CA ASN A 195 12.57 -1.75 14.42
C ASN A 195 13.83 -0.92 14.19
N TYR A 196 14.08 -0.48 12.95
CA TYR A 196 15.22 0.37 12.62
C TYR A 196 14.86 1.47 11.61
N TRP A 197 15.74 2.45 11.43
CA TRP A 197 15.65 3.50 10.38
C TRP A 197 14.35 4.32 10.38
N GLY A 198 13.69 4.47 11.54
CA GLY A 198 12.46 5.26 11.62
C GLY A 198 11.21 4.60 11.01
N LEU A 199 11.29 3.33 10.58
CA LEU A 199 10.17 2.56 10.03
C LEU A 199 9.01 2.40 11.00
N GLY A 200 9.28 2.52 12.31
CA GLY A 200 8.25 2.45 13.33
C GLY A 200 7.70 1.05 13.57
N GLY A 201 8.38 0.02 13.03
CA GLY A 201 7.97 -1.37 13.07
C GLY A 201 8.27 -2.11 14.38
N GLY A 202 7.91 -3.38 14.42
CA GLY A 202 8.07 -4.33 15.51
C GLY A 202 6.84 -5.22 15.66
N LEU A 203 7.04 -6.48 16.04
CA LEU A 203 5.95 -7.43 16.22
C LEU A 203 4.91 -6.89 17.22
N ARG A 204 3.64 -6.82 16.81
CA ARG A 204 2.51 -6.30 17.60
C ARG A 204 2.70 -4.86 18.09
N ARG A 205 3.51 -4.07 17.43
CA ARG A 205 3.72 -2.68 17.79
C ARG A 205 2.52 -1.84 17.35
N LYS A 206 1.77 -1.30 18.29
CA LYS A 206 0.49 -0.57 18.06
C LYS A 206 0.54 0.58 17.05
N LYS A 207 1.73 1.11 16.75
CA LYS A 207 1.94 2.19 15.79
C LYS A 207 2.46 1.70 14.43
N SER A 208 2.61 0.38 14.24
CA SER A 208 2.99 -0.15 12.92
C SER A 208 1.82 -0.13 11.95
N ALA A 209 2.12 -0.06 10.66
CA ALA A 209 1.09 -0.06 9.62
C ALA A 209 0.24 -1.36 9.68
N VAL A 210 0.87 -2.52 9.86
CA VAL A 210 0.13 -3.78 10.00
C VAL A 210 -0.88 -3.75 11.14
N GLU A 211 -0.50 -3.27 12.32
CA GLU A 211 -1.44 -3.19 13.45
C GLU A 211 -2.55 -2.14 13.19
N TYR A 212 -2.23 -1.06 12.49
CA TYR A 212 -3.23 -0.09 12.06
C TYR A 212 -4.30 -0.73 11.15
N PHE A 213 -3.87 -1.48 10.12
CA PHE A 213 -4.82 -2.13 9.20
C PHE A 213 -5.57 -3.31 9.82
N LYS A 214 -5.01 -4.00 10.82
CA LYS A 214 -5.76 -4.98 11.63
C LYS A 214 -6.93 -4.34 12.39
N ILE A 215 -6.76 -3.11 12.89
CA ILE A 215 -7.85 -2.37 13.55
C ILE A 215 -8.94 -2.00 12.53
N LYS A 216 -8.60 -1.75 11.27
CA LYS A 216 -9.58 -1.47 10.21
C LYS A 216 -10.50 -2.65 9.90
N ILE A 217 -10.11 -3.88 10.25
CA ILE A 217 -11.00 -5.05 10.20
C ILE A 217 -12.19 -4.86 11.15
N ASP A 218 -11.95 -4.35 12.34
CA ASP A 218 -13.02 -4.05 13.30
C ASP A 218 -13.94 -2.93 12.76
N GLU A 219 -13.38 -1.91 12.11
CA GLU A 219 -14.14 -0.84 11.47
C GLU A 219 -15.03 -1.37 10.32
N LEU A 220 -14.53 -2.31 9.52
CA LEU A 220 -15.30 -2.97 8.46
C LEU A 220 -16.55 -3.68 9.00
N HIS A 221 -16.49 -4.21 10.23
CA HIS A 221 -17.59 -4.93 10.87
C HIS A 221 -18.42 -4.06 11.84
N GLN A 222 -18.16 -2.75 11.89
CA GLN A 222 -18.84 -1.82 12.79
C GLN A 222 -20.38 -1.89 12.74
N PRO A 223 -21.04 -2.08 11.58
CA PRO A 223 -22.50 -2.15 11.54
C PRO A 223 -23.11 -3.29 12.37
N TYR A 224 -22.32 -4.31 12.70
CA TYR A 224 -22.77 -5.47 13.47
C TYR A 224 -22.51 -5.32 14.98
N PHE A 225 -21.83 -4.25 15.41
CA PHE A 225 -21.58 -4.01 16.83
C PHE A 225 -22.83 -3.46 17.53
N ARG A 226 -23.07 -3.88 18.77
CA ARG A 226 -24.11 -3.27 19.59
C ARG A 226 -23.77 -1.80 19.84
N ALA A 227 -24.70 -0.91 19.60
CA ALA A 227 -24.54 0.55 19.57
C ALA A 227 -23.80 1.18 20.78
N LYS A 228 -23.82 0.54 21.97
CA LYS A 228 -23.11 1.03 23.16
C LYS A 228 -21.66 0.55 23.28
N ALA A 229 -21.25 -0.49 22.56
CA ALA A 229 -19.90 -1.05 22.64
C ALA A 229 -18.96 -0.48 21.55
N GLY A 230 -19.48 -0.18 20.35
CA GLY A 230 -18.67 0.18 19.19
C GLY A 230 -17.99 1.55 19.29
N VAL A 231 -18.68 2.56 19.75
CA VAL A 231 -18.21 3.96 19.72
C VAL A 231 -17.02 4.23 20.65
N ARG A 232 -16.81 3.44 21.70
CA ARG A 232 -15.71 3.66 22.65
C ARG A 232 -14.37 3.02 22.27
N HIS A 233 -14.31 2.21 21.20
CA HIS A 233 -13.12 1.43 20.85
C HIS A 233 -12.29 2.07 19.75
N PHE A 234 -12.88 2.93 18.91
CA PHE A 234 -12.15 3.64 17.86
C PHE A 234 -11.57 4.95 18.40
N ARG A 235 -10.25 5.09 18.34
CA ARG A 235 -9.54 6.31 18.76
C ARG A 235 -9.71 7.45 17.74
N GLU A 236 -10.01 7.11 16.52
CA GLU A 236 -10.20 8.02 15.38
C GLU A 236 -11.55 7.70 14.73
N ALA A 237 -12.11 8.65 14.00
CA ALA A 237 -13.30 8.39 13.20
C ALA A 237 -13.01 7.26 12.20
N PRO A 238 -13.92 6.29 12.04
CA PRO A 238 -13.76 5.23 11.05
C PRO A 238 -13.58 5.81 9.65
N ILE A 239 -12.74 5.16 8.84
CA ILE A 239 -12.58 5.53 7.44
C ILE A 239 -13.71 4.88 6.65
N GLU A 240 -14.58 5.71 6.08
CA GLU A 240 -15.73 5.24 5.32
C GLU A 240 -15.34 4.61 3.98
N GLY A 241 -16.16 3.66 3.53
CA GLY A 241 -16.06 3.07 2.20
C GLY A 241 -15.04 1.95 2.09
N ILE A 242 -14.54 1.36 3.17
CA ILE A 242 -13.78 0.10 3.11
C ILE A 242 -14.74 -1.04 2.78
N LYS A 243 -14.56 -1.69 1.63
CA LYS A 243 -15.33 -2.86 1.19
C LYS A 243 -14.68 -4.17 1.62
N SER A 244 -13.36 -4.28 1.49
CA SER A 244 -12.58 -5.43 1.93
C SER A 244 -11.15 -5.01 2.28
N ILE A 245 -10.50 -5.84 3.09
CA ILE A 245 -9.06 -5.76 3.40
C ILE A 245 -8.47 -7.15 3.18
N GLU A 246 -7.47 -7.24 2.33
CA GLU A 246 -6.79 -8.48 1.97
C GLU A 246 -5.34 -8.39 2.42
N PHE A 247 -4.85 -9.39 3.16
CA PHE A 247 -3.46 -9.49 3.59
C PHE A 247 -2.80 -10.63 2.83
N PHE A 248 -1.77 -10.28 2.08
CA PHE A 248 -0.87 -11.22 1.42
C PHE A 248 0.49 -11.21 2.11
N ASP A 249 1.42 -12.07 1.67
CA ASP A 249 2.80 -11.95 2.09
C ASP A 249 3.37 -10.61 1.62
N SER A 250 3.66 -9.76 2.60
CA SER A 250 4.22 -8.41 2.42
C SER A 250 3.37 -7.39 1.64
N ILE A 251 2.12 -7.70 1.28
CA ILE A 251 1.19 -6.77 0.64
C ILE A 251 -0.13 -6.69 1.44
N ILE A 252 -0.68 -5.48 1.57
CA ILE A 252 -2.05 -5.25 2.03
C ILE A 252 -2.81 -4.54 0.91
N VAL A 253 -4.01 -5.04 0.60
CA VAL A 253 -4.92 -4.43 -0.36
C VAL A 253 -6.20 -4.00 0.32
N ILE A 254 -6.60 -2.75 0.15
CA ILE A 254 -7.85 -2.20 0.65
C ILE A 254 -8.71 -1.79 -0.55
N ARG A 255 -9.90 -2.40 -0.67
CA ARG A 255 -10.83 -2.06 -1.75
C ARG A 255 -11.82 -1.00 -1.31
N LYS A 256 -12.01 0.01 -2.15
CA LYS A 256 -13.00 1.06 -1.97
C LYS A 256 -14.37 0.57 -2.44
N GLY A 257 -15.41 0.83 -1.66
CA GLY A 257 -16.77 0.50 -2.01
C GLY A 257 -17.78 1.30 -1.24
N PHE A 258 -19.06 0.99 -1.45
CA PHE A 258 -20.12 1.54 -0.61
C PHE A 258 -20.21 0.70 0.67
N ALA A 259 -20.14 1.34 1.80
CA ALA A 259 -20.58 0.73 3.05
C ALA A 259 -22.11 0.78 3.07
N GLN A 260 -22.76 -0.38 2.96
CA GLN A 260 -24.19 -0.46 3.28
C GLN A 260 -24.33 -0.36 4.80
N ASN A 261 -24.92 0.72 5.26
CA ASN A 261 -25.17 0.88 6.68
C ASN A 261 -26.62 1.38 6.91
N PRO A 262 -27.51 0.59 7.48
CA PRO A 262 -27.31 -0.79 7.98
C PRO A 262 -27.23 -1.83 6.85
N PRO A 263 -26.58 -2.99 7.08
CA PRO A 263 -26.60 -4.09 6.12
C PRO A 263 -28.00 -4.63 5.92
N THR A 264 -28.34 -5.00 4.68
CA THR A 264 -29.65 -5.49 4.30
C THR A 264 -29.61 -7.00 4.07
N LEU A 265 -30.53 -7.73 4.71
CA LEU A 265 -30.77 -9.15 4.44
C LEU A 265 -31.66 -9.32 3.21
N VAL A 266 -31.33 -10.29 2.38
CA VAL A 266 -32.17 -10.69 1.25
C VAL A 266 -32.74 -12.06 1.57
N GLU A 267 -34.08 -12.17 1.55
CA GLU A 267 -34.82 -13.43 1.72
C GLU A 267 -35.34 -13.91 0.36
N SER A 268 -35.05 -15.17 0.01
CA SER A 268 -35.68 -15.83 -1.14
C SER A 268 -36.93 -16.55 -0.67
N SER A 269 -38.11 -16.25 -1.25
CA SER A 269 -39.31 -17.06 -1.01
C SER A 269 -39.11 -18.47 -1.60
N ALA A 270 -39.43 -19.51 -0.81
CA ALA A 270 -39.54 -20.85 -1.34
C ALA A 270 -40.68 -20.87 -2.37
N SER A 271 -40.40 -21.34 -3.60
CA SER A 271 -41.38 -21.59 -4.63
C SER A 271 -42.24 -22.82 -4.32
#